data_796677a68236051f12cb5b782330d733
#
_entry.id   796677a68236051f12cb5b782330d733
#
_cell.length_a   1.000
_cell.length_b   1.000
_cell.length_c   1.000
_cell.angle_alpha   90.00
_cell.angle_beta   90.00
_cell.angle_gamma   90.00
#
_symmetry.space_group_name_H-M   'P 1'
#
loop_
_entity.id
_entity.type
_entity.pdbx_description
1 polymer ?
#
loop_
_entity_poly.entity_id
_entity_poly.type
_entity_poly.pdbx_seq_one_letter_code
_entity_poly.pdbx_strand_id
1 'polypeptide(L)'
;MPRTALIVTDMINSYEHADADRLVDSVAESLPAIEAVIRRAAAEDVLTVYVNDNFGAWRSSREALVEAALQGRHGDLVEPIAPPDDALFVVKARHSIFYQTPLEYLLRQEEVGRIVLVGQVTEQCILYSALDAYIRHFEVAVPRDAVAHIHPHLAEAALELMELNMDADVCDAEKCEI
;
A
#
# COMPACT_ATOMS: atom_id res chain seq x y z
N MET A 1 23.19 2.64 1.26
CA MET A 1 21.80 3.08 1.46
C MET A 1 21.10 2.03 2.31
N PRO A 2 20.12 2.37 3.14
CA PRO A 2 19.38 1.35 3.87
C PRO A 2 18.64 0.43 2.89
N ARG A 3 18.40 -0.83 3.30
CA ARG A 3 17.61 -1.76 2.50
C ARG A 3 16.18 -1.23 2.35
N THR A 4 15.63 -1.30 1.15
CA THR A 4 14.27 -0.83 0.85
C THR A 4 13.28 -1.99 0.90
N ALA A 5 12.03 -1.72 1.31
CA ALA A 5 10.89 -2.62 1.13
C ALA A 5 9.75 -1.89 0.42
N LEU A 6 9.09 -2.58 -0.51
CA LEU A 6 7.84 -2.16 -1.12
C LEU A 6 6.66 -2.66 -0.28
N ILE A 7 5.77 -1.77 0.10
CA ILE A 7 4.54 -2.09 0.83
C ILE A 7 3.34 -1.81 -0.06
N VAL A 8 2.64 -2.88 -0.45
CA VAL A 8 1.39 -2.80 -1.22
C VAL A 8 0.23 -2.79 -0.24
N THR A 9 -0.43 -1.63 -0.12
CA THR A 9 -1.40 -1.36 0.95
C THR A 9 -2.84 -1.44 0.44
N ASP A 10 -3.66 -2.30 1.05
CA ASP A 10 -5.12 -2.41 0.88
C ASP A 10 -5.64 -2.62 -0.55
N MET A 11 -4.80 -3.14 -1.44
CA MET A 11 -5.16 -3.36 -2.83
C MET A 11 -6.00 -4.62 -3.06
N ILE A 12 -6.03 -5.54 -2.09
CA ILE A 12 -6.88 -6.75 -2.14
C ILE A 12 -8.25 -6.40 -1.57
N ASN A 13 -9.10 -5.83 -2.41
CA ASN A 13 -10.37 -5.23 -2.04
C ASN A 13 -11.48 -5.69 -3.01
N SER A 14 -12.63 -6.12 -2.49
CA SER A 14 -13.79 -6.47 -3.30
C SER A 14 -14.54 -5.25 -3.84
N TYR A 15 -14.24 -4.06 -3.32
CA TYR A 15 -14.91 -2.79 -3.63
C TYR A 15 -16.43 -2.82 -3.37
N GLU A 16 -16.84 -3.54 -2.32
CA GLU A 16 -18.25 -3.67 -1.89
C GLU A 16 -18.53 -2.85 -0.63
N HIS A 17 -18.03 -1.62 -0.55
CA HIS A 17 -18.23 -0.71 0.56
C HIS A 17 -18.80 0.65 0.09
N ALA A 18 -19.26 1.48 1.03
CA ALA A 18 -20.00 2.71 0.71
C ALA A 18 -19.23 3.72 -0.16
N ASP A 19 -17.90 3.78 -0.02
CA ASP A 19 -17.05 4.72 -0.76
C ASP A 19 -16.42 4.12 -2.03
N ALA A 20 -16.76 2.86 -2.37
CA ALA A 20 -16.15 2.14 -3.48
C ALA A 20 -16.28 2.89 -4.81
N ASP A 21 -17.46 3.38 -5.13
CA ASP A 21 -17.72 4.08 -6.41
C ASP A 21 -16.87 5.36 -6.58
N ARG A 22 -16.40 5.98 -5.49
CA ARG A 22 -15.50 7.14 -5.55
C ARG A 22 -14.04 6.72 -5.66
N LEU A 23 -13.71 5.55 -5.12
CA LEU A 23 -12.34 5.04 -5.06
C LEU A 23 -11.93 4.37 -6.37
N VAL A 24 -12.84 3.65 -7.02
CA VAL A 24 -12.58 2.78 -8.18
C VAL A 24 -11.93 3.54 -9.34
N ASP A 25 -12.42 4.73 -9.66
CA ASP A 25 -11.84 5.54 -10.75
C ASP A 25 -10.38 5.90 -10.46
N SER A 26 -10.09 6.33 -9.23
CA SER A 26 -8.72 6.66 -8.81
C SER A 26 -7.81 5.42 -8.77
N VAL A 27 -8.35 4.26 -8.37
CA VAL A 27 -7.61 3.00 -8.43
C VAL A 27 -7.28 2.64 -9.87
N ALA A 28 -8.24 2.73 -10.79
CA ALA A 28 -8.01 2.45 -12.20
C ALA A 28 -6.93 3.36 -12.82
N GLU A 29 -6.90 4.63 -12.42
CA GLU A 29 -5.86 5.59 -12.83
C GLU A 29 -4.47 5.25 -12.27
N SER A 30 -4.39 4.82 -11.01
CA SER A 30 -3.13 4.54 -10.32
C SER A 30 -2.59 3.11 -10.60
N LEU A 31 -3.44 2.19 -11.02
CA LEU A 31 -3.11 0.78 -11.19
C LEU A 31 -1.89 0.52 -12.11
N PRO A 32 -1.74 1.19 -13.27
CA PRO A 32 -0.57 0.98 -14.12
C PRO A 32 0.76 1.33 -13.42
N ALA A 33 0.76 2.39 -12.61
CA ALA A 33 1.95 2.81 -11.85
C ALA A 33 2.23 1.84 -10.69
N ILE A 34 1.20 1.39 -9.96
CA ILE A 34 1.33 0.37 -8.91
C ILE A 34 1.92 -0.91 -9.49
N GLU A 35 1.37 -1.39 -10.60
CA GLU A 35 1.87 -2.59 -11.29
C GLU A 35 3.32 -2.44 -11.74
N ALA A 36 3.69 -1.27 -12.28
CA ALA A 36 5.06 -0.99 -12.70
C ALA A 36 6.05 -1.03 -11.53
N VAL A 37 5.67 -0.45 -10.38
CA VAL A 37 6.50 -0.48 -9.16
C VAL A 37 6.65 -1.91 -8.64
N ILE A 38 5.58 -2.70 -8.58
CA ILE A 38 5.62 -4.11 -8.15
C ILE A 38 6.53 -4.93 -9.07
N ARG A 39 6.40 -4.78 -10.40
CA ARG A 39 7.27 -5.49 -11.36
C ARG A 39 8.73 -5.10 -11.22
N ARG A 40 9.02 -3.82 -11.00
CA ARG A 40 10.39 -3.34 -10.78
C ARG A 40 10.96 -3.89 -9.48
N ALA A 41 10.20 -3.87 -8.39
CA ALA A 41 10.60 -4.45 -7.12
C ALA A 41 10.95 -5.94 -7.25
N ALA A 42 10.14 -6.70 -7.98
CA ALA A 42 10.42 -8.10 -8.26
C ALA A 42 11.67 -8.31 -9.11
N ALA A 43 11.92 -7.45 -10.12
CA ALA A 43 13.10 -7.53 -10.98
C ALA A 43 14.41 -7.18 -10.24
N GLU A 44 14.34 -6.34 -9.22
CA GLU A 44 15.46 -5.86 -8.41
C GLU A 44 15.62 -6.62 -7.08
N ASP A 45 14.83 -7.69 -6.86
CA ASP A 45 14.82 -8.52 -5.63
C ASP A 45 14.54 -7.68 -4.36
N VAL A 46 13.66 -6.68 -4.48
CA VAL A 46 13.24 -5.83 -3.37
C VAL A 46 12.18 -6.55 -2.55
N LEU A 47 12.36 -6.55 -1.22
CA LEU A 47 11.39 -7.12 -0.29
C LEU A 47 10.00 -6.49 -0.51
N THR A 48 9.04 -7.30 -0.96
CA THR A 48 7.67 -6.83 -1.18
C THR A 48 6.73 -7.46 -0.17
N VAL A 49 5.97 -6.62 0.54
CA VAL A 49 4.99 -7.05 1.55
C VAL A 49 3.62 -6.48 1.21
N TYR A 50 2.64 -7.36 1.05
CA TYR A 50 1.23 -6.96 0.96
C TYR A 50 0.67 -6.78 2.36
N VAL A 51 0.14 -5.61 2.64
CA VAL A 51 -0.50 -5.32 3.93
C VAL A 51 -1.94 -4.91 3.66
N ASN A 52 -2.89 -5.71 4.12
CA ASN A 52 -4.28 -5.56 3.72
C ASN A 52 -5.24 -5.59 4.90
N ASP A 53 -6.24 -4.71 4.87
CA ASP A 53 -7.30 -4.69 5.88
C ASP A 53 -8.14 -5.98 5.81
N ASN A 54 -8.64 -6.43 6.95
CA ASN A 54 -9.53 -7.58 7.02
C ASN A 54 -11.00 -7.23 6.70
N PHE A 55 -11.31 -5.94 6.48
CA PHE A 55 -12.66 -5.44 6.23
C PHE A 55 -13.72 -5.93 7.23
N GLY A 56 -13.33 -6.15 8.50
CA GLY A 56 -14.18 -6.68 9.55
C GLY A 56 -14.40 -8.21 9.51
N ALA A 57 -13.76 -8.91 8.61
CA ALA A 57 -13.83 -10.36 8.47
C ALA A 57 -12.80 -11.07 9.38
N TRP A 58 -13.12 -11.21 10.67
CA TRP A 58 -12.21 -11.76 11.69
C TRP A 58 -11.84 -13.24 11.52
N ARG A 59 -12.44 -13.94 10.56
CA ARG A 59 -12.12 -15.32 10.20
C ARG A 59 -11.46 -15.44 8.83
N SER A 60 -11.08 -14.29 8.24
CA SER A 60 -10.42 -14.28 6.93
C SER A 60 -8.99 -14.82 7.04
N SER A 61 -8.57 -15.47 5.97
CA SER A 61 -7.18 -15.77 5.67
C SER A 61 -6.76 -14.95 4.45
N ARG A 62 -5.45 -14.96 4.12
CA ARG A 62 -4.94 -14.39 2.87
C ARG A 62 -5.73 -14.90 1.66
N GLU A 63 -5.88 -16.22 1.56
CA GLU A 63 -6.58 -16.88 0.45
C GLU A 63 -8.03 -16.42 0.33
N ALA A 64 -8.74 -16.33 1.48
CA ALA A 64 -10.13 -15.86 1.49
C ALA A 64 -10.26 -14.38 1.08
N LEU A 65 -9.31 -13.53 1.47
CA LEU A 65 -9.30 -12.11 1.07
C LEU A 65 -9.03 -11.97 -0.42
N VAL A 66 -8.03 -12.69 -0.95
CA VAL A 66 -7.68 -12.65 -2.38
C VAL A 66 -8.83 -13.20 -3.23
N GLU A 67 -9.41 -14.34 -2.84
CA GLU A 67 -10.55 -14.93 -3.54
C GLU A 67 -11.75 -13.98 -3.57
N ALA A 68 -12.12 -13.41 -2.42
CA ALA A 68 -13.23 -12.45 -2.33
C ALA A 68 -12.99 -11.20 -3.18
N ALA A 69 -11.76 -10.69 -3.23
CA ALA A 69 -11.40 -9.54 -4.04
C ALA A 69 -11.48 -9.83 -5.55
N LEU A 70 -10.96 -10.98 -5.98
CA LEU A 70 -10.99 -11.41 -7.39
C LEU A 70 -12.42 -11.72 -7.88
N GLN A 71 -13.28 -12.23 -7.00
CA GLN A 71 -14.69 -12.51 -7.29
C GLN A 71 -15.61 -11.30 -7.09
N GLY A 72 -15.08 -10.22 -6.50
CA GLY A 72 -15.81 -8.99 -6.27
C GLY A 72 -16.15 -8.23 -7.54
N ARG A 73 -16.91 -7.14 -7.39
CA ARG A 73 -17.43 -6.31 -8.49
C ARG A 73 -16.34 -5.77 -9.43
N HIS A 74 -15.14 -5.56 -8.92
CA HIS A 74 -13.99 -4.99 -9.62
C HIS A 74 -12.74 -5.88 -9.53
N GLY A 75 -12.92 -7.19 -9.72
CA GLY A 75 -11.81 -8.15 -9.73
C GLY A 75 -10.74 -7.85 -10.79
N ASP A 76 -11.12 -7.17 -11.86
CA ASP A 76 -10.22 -6.66 -12.92
C ASP A 76 -9.18 -5.65 -12.40
N LEU A 77 -9.48 -4.91 -11.34
CA LEU A 77 -8.52 -4.00 -10.68
C LEU A 77 -7.57 -4.75 -9.73
N VAL A 78 -7.92 -5.95 -9.33
CA VAL A 78 -7.12 -6.76 -8.39
C VAL A 78 -6.22 -7.75 -9.13
N GLU A 79 -6.70 -8.35 -10.20
CA GLU A 79 -6.00 -9.39 -10.96
C GLU A 79 -4.55 -9.02 -11.35
N PRO A 80 -4.26 -7.80 -11.88
CA PRO A 80 -2.90 -7.43 -12.29
C PRO A 80 -1.88 -7.34 -11.16
N ILE A 81 -2.36 -7.13 -9.92
CA ILE A 81 -1.53 -6.91 -8.73
C ILE A 81 -1.77 -7.95 -7.63
N ALA A 82 -2.47 -9.03 -7.96
CA ALA A 82 -2.73 -10.11 -7.01
C ALA A 82 -1.40 -10.69 -6.47
N PRO A 83 -1.30 -10.90 -5.15
CA PRO A 83 -0.07 -11.40 -4.55
C PRO A 83 0.24 -12.83 -5.03
N PRO A 84 1.47 -13.13 -5.48
CA PRO A 84 1.88 -14.50 -5.79
C PRO A 84 1.80 -15.39 -4.56
N ASP A 85 1.77 -16.71 -4.76
CA ASP A 85 1.52 -17.68 -3.68
C ASP A 85 2.52 -17.59 -2.51
N ASP A 86 3.74 -17.22 -2.80
CA ASP A 86 4.84 -17.06 -1.84
C ASP A 86 5.00 -15.62 -1.31
N ALA A 87 4.11 -14.69 -1.69
CA ALA A 87 4.19 -13.31 -1.23
C ALA A 87 4.04 -13.19 0.28
N LEU A 88 4.83 -12.31 0.87
CA LEU A 88 4.63 -11.89 2.25
C LEU A 88 3.32 -11.11 2.36
N PHE A 89 2.47 -11.55 3.28
CA PHE A 89 1.14 -11.00 3.45
C PHE A 89 0.83 -10.75 4.93
N VAL A 90 0.48 -9.52 5.26
CA VAL A 90 0.13 -9.10 6.61
C VAL A 90 -1.31 -8.60 6.63
N VAL A 91 -2.14 -9.18 7.48
CA VAL A 91 -3.51 -8.72 7.70
C VAL A 91 -3.52 -7.66 8.80
N LYS A 92 -4.11 -6.51 8.52
CA LYS A 92 -4.36 -5.45 9.49
C LYS A 92 -5.86 -5.25 9.72
N ALA A 93 -6.21 -4.56 10.80
CA ALA A 93 -7.61 -4.28 11.16
C ALA A 93 -7.92 -2.78 11.30
N ARG A 94 -6.94 -1.93 11.06
CA ARG A 94 -7.04 -0.46 11.13
C ARG A 94 -6.08 0.17 10.14
N HIS A 95 -6.29 1.43 9.86
CA HIS A 95 -5.64 2.20 8.79
C HIS A 95 -4.13 2.01 8.68
N SER A 96 -3.38 2.21 9.76
CA SER A 96 -1.92 2.08 9.71
C SER A 96 -1.49 0.62 9.55
N ILE A 97 -0.53 0.39 8.66
CA ILE A 97 0.11 -0.91 8.41
C ILE A 97 0.86 -1.44 9.65
N PHE A 98 1.21 -0.57 10.59
CA PHE A 98 1.93 -0.93 11.82
C PHE A 98 1.02 -1.22 13.01
N TYR A 99 -0.26 -0.77 12.95
CA TYR A 99 -1.14 -0.90 14.10
C TYR A 99 -1.50 -2.37 14.38
N GLN A 100 -0.98 -2.90 15.48
CA GLN A 100 -1.20 -4.28 15.95
C GLN A 100 -0.84 -5.34 14.90
N THR A 101 0.16 -5.07 14.07
CA THR A 101 0.69 -6.01 13.08
C THR A 101 2.14 -6.39 13.40
N PRO A 102 2.65 -7.52 12.91
CA PRO A 102 4.05 -7.90 13.05
C PRO A 102 4.99 -7.18 12.07
N LEU A 103 4.48 -6.23 11.25
CA LEU A 103 5.23 -5.66 10.15
C LEU A 103 6.53 -4.99 10.60
N GLU A 104 6.51 -4.19 11.68
CA GLU A 104 7.74 -3.54 12.17
C GLU A 104 8.81 -4.57 12.52
N TYR A 105 8.43 -5.66 13.18
CA TYR A 105 9.36 -6.73 13.52
C TYR A 105 9.98 -7.36 12.26
N LEU A 106 9.14 -7.67 11.26
CA LEU A 106 9.59 -8.20 9.97
C LEU A 106 10.58 -7.25 9.30
N LEU A 107 10.25 -5.97 9.17
CA LEU A 107 11.11 -4.98 8.52
C LEU A 107 12.45 -4.83 9.24
N ARG A 108 12.46 -4.85 10.59
CA ARG A 108 13.71 -4.79 11.38
C ARG A 108 14.57 -6.05 11.21
N GLN A 109 13.96 -7.24 11.15
CA GLN A 109 14.70 -8.49 10.88
C GLN A 109 15.37 -8.47 9.50
N GLU A 110 14.71 -7.88 8.51
CA GLU A 110 15.20 -7.75 7.14
C GLU A 110 16.13 -6.54 6.94
N GLU A 111 16.51 -5.86 8.03
CA GLU A 111 17.40 -4.68 8.02
C GLU A 111 16.88 -3.54 7.12
N VAL A 112 15.55 -3.46 6.96
CA VAL A 112 14.89 -2.41 6.18
C VAL A 112 14.99 -1.08 6.92
N GLY A 113 15.43 -0.05 6.24
CA GLY A 113 15.47 1.32 6.75
C GLY A 113 14.60 2.28 5.92
N ARG A 114 14.22 1.88 4.71
CA ARG A 114 13.36 2.67 3.81
C ARG A 114 12.16 1.85 3.37
N ILE A 115 10.97 2.45 3.33
CA ILE A 115 9.76 1.83 2.78
C ILE A 115 9.19 2.68 1.66
N VAL A 116 8.71 2.02 0.62
CA VAL A 116 7.94 2.63 -0.46
C VAL A 116 6.49 2.21 -0.28
N LEU A 117 5.57 3.17 -0.12
CA LEU A 117 4.15 2.93 0.09
C LEU A 117 3.39 3.10 -1.22
N VAL A 118 2.72 2.06 -1.68
CA VAL A 118 1.79 2.11 -2.82
C VAL A 118 0.43 1.55 -2.43
N GLY A 119 -0.61 1.90 -3.16
CA GLY A 119 -1.96 1.37 -2.96
C GLY A 119 -2.97 2.41 -2.51
N GLN A 120 -3.78 2.10 -1.50
CA GLN A 120 -4.94 2.93 -1.11
C GLN A 120 -5.18 2.92 0.40
N VAL A 121 -5.83 3.91 0.96
CA VAL A 121 -6.31 5.19 0.43
C VAL A 121 -5.32 6.27 0.84
N THR A 122 -4.97 7.18 -0.09
CA THR A 122 -3.91 8.20 0.11
C THR A 122 -4.12 9.01 1.38
N GLU A 123 -5.32 9.57 1.58
CA GLU A 123 -5.67 10.40 2.73
C GLU A 123 -6.04 9.63 4.00
N GLN A 124 -5.90 8.30 3.97
CA GLN A 124 -6.19 7.41 5.09
C GLN A 124 -5.03 6.45 5.36
N CYS A 125 -5.12 5.21 4.88
CA CYS A 125 -4.15 4.16 5.22
C CYS A 125 -2.71 4.54 4.81
N ILE A 126 -2.51 5.20 3.68
CA ILE A 126 -1.18 5.68 3.25
C ILE A 126 -0.67 6.78 4.18
N LEU A 127 -1.45 7.85 4.41
CA LEU A 127 -1.06 8.94 5.30
C LEU A 127 -0.74 8.46 6.72
N TYR A 128 -1.62 7.64 7.31
CA TYR A 128 -1.41 7.16 8.69
C TYR A 128 -0.26 6.17 8.79
N SER A 129 -0.02 5.38 7.75
CA SER A 129 1.14 4.50 7.67
C SER A 129 2.45 5.26 7.51
N ALA A 130 2.46 6.32 6.71
CA ALA A 130 3.62 7.20 6.56
C ALA A 130 3.98 7.87 7.89
N LEU A 131 2.98 8.39 8.63
CA LEU A 131 3.20 8.95 9.96
C LEU A 131 3.80 7.92 10.94
N ASP A 132 3.22 6.73 10.96
CA ASP A 132 3.68 5.66 11.85
C ASP A 132 5.09 5.16 11.48
N ALA A 133 5.43 5.14 10.18
CA ALA A 133 6.77 4.84 9.68
C ALA A 133 7.79 5.91 10.10
N TYR A 134 7.44 7.18 9.90
CA TYR A 134 8.26 8.32 10.32
C TYR A 134 8.59 8.30 11.81
N ILE A 135 7.58 8.07 12.67
CA ILE A 135 7.75 7.95 14.13
C ILE A 135 8.70 6.79 14.49
N ARG A 136 8.72 5.74 13.68
CA ARG A 136 9.60 4.56 13.83
C ARG A 136 10.96 4.70 13.16
N HIS A 137 11.26 5.88 12.62
CA HIS A 137 12.53 6.18 11.95
C HIS A 137 12.78 5.35 10.69
N PHE A 138 11.73 5.03 9.93
CA PHE A 138 11.87 4.58 8.55
C PHE A 138 11.90 5.79 7.62
N GLU A 139 12.75 5.76 6.62
CA GLU A 139 12.62 6.63 5.46
C GLU A 139 11.38 6.22 4.67
N VAL A 140 10.60 7.19 4.22
CA VAL A 140 9.33 6.92 3.51
C VAL A 140 9.38 7.51 2.13
N ALA A 141 9.02 6.72 1.13
CA ALA A 141 8.73 7.20 -0.21
C ALA A 141 7.29 6.89 -0.59
N VAL A 142 6.66 7.83 -1.29
CA VAL A 142 5.27 7.68 -1.76
C VAL A 142 5.20 8.13 -3.21
N PRO A 143 5.16 7.19 -4.16
CA PRO A 143 4.91 7.51 -5.55
C PRO A 143 3.48 8.04 -5.71
N ARG A 144 3.33 9.34 -6.03
CA ARG A 144 2.04 10.04 -6.06
C ARG A 144 1.05 9.48 -7.07
N ASP A 145 1.54 8.90 -8.13
CA ASP A 145 0.76 8.26 -9.20
C ASP A 145 0.48 6.77 -8.93
N ALA A 146 1.06 6.20 -7.86
CA ALA A 146 0.83 4.83 -7.41
C ALA A 146 0.04 4.75 -6.09
N VAL A 147 -0.69 5.80 -5.74
CA VAL A 147 -1.60 5.83 -4.59
C VAL A 147 -2.97 6.36 -5.00
N ALA A 148 -4.02 5.61 -4.66
CA ALA A 148 -5.40 5.94 -5.00
C ALA A 148 -6.12 6.64 -3.83
N HIS A 149 -7.15 7.43 -4.13
CA HIS A 149 -7.84 8.28 -3.19
C HIS A 149 -9.37 8.23 -3.34
N ILE A 150 -10.08 8.61 -2.28
CA ILE A 150 -11.53 8.83 -2.28
C ILE A 150 -11.83 10.32 -2.54
N HIS A 151 -11.03 11.22 -1.95
CA HIS A 151 -11.23 12.65 -2.01
C HIS A 151 -9.96 13.34 -2.56
N PRO A 152 -9.93 13.79 -3.83
CA PRO A 152 -8.72 14.33 -4.47
C PRO A 152 -8.05 15.46 -3.66
N HIS A 153 -8.84 16.41 -3.15
CA HIS A 153 -8.30 17.54 -2.39
C HIS A 153 -7.71 17.14 -1.03
N LEU A 154 -8.19 16.05 -0.41
CA LEU A 154 -7.61 15.51 0.82
C LEU A 154 -6.36 14.70 0.52
N ALA A 155 -6.32 14.02 -0.62
CA ALA A 155 -5.14 13.29 -1.07
C ALA A 155 -3.98 14.24 -1.37
N GLU A 156 -4.24 15.36 -2.05
CA GLU A 156 -3.22 16.40 -2.27
C GLU A 156 -2.69 16.95 -0.95
N ALA A 157 -3.58 17.29 -0.02
CA ALA A 157 -3.17 17.73 1.32
C ALA A 157 -2.40 16.66 2.10
N ALA A 158 -2.77 15.38 1.97
CA ALA A 158 -2.06 14.27 2.60
C ALA A 158 -0.64 14.11 2.04
N LEU A 159 -0.46 14.19 0.73
CA LEU A 159 0.87 14.15 0.08
C LEU A 159 1.73 15.32 0.54
N GLU A 160 1.18 16.54 0.57
CA GLU A 160 1.88 17.72 1.08
C GLU A 160 2.29 17.56 2.56
N LEU A 161 1.41 17.02 3.41
CA LEU A 161 1.72 16.74 4.81
C LEU A 161 2.85 15.71 4.97
N MET A 162 2.84 14.66 4.16
CA MET A 162 3.90 13.65 4.18
C MET A 162 5.25 14.24 3.77
N GLU A 163 5.26 15.05 2.71
CA GLU A 163 6.48 15.72 2.23
C GLU A 163 7.02 16.73 3.26
N LEU A 164 6.18 17.64 3.74
CA LEU A 164 6.62 18.76 4.59
C LEU A 164 6.87 18.39 6.05
N ASN A 165 6.07 17.46 6.61
CA ASN A 165 6.11 17.17 8.06
C ASN A 165 6.76 15.83 8.41
N MET A 166 6.91 14.93 7.43
CA MET A 166 7.45 13.58 7.66
C MET A 166 8.71 13.32 6.83
N ASP A 167 9.20 14.35 6.10
CA ASP A 167 10.37 14.23 5.21
C ASP A 167 10.24 13.06 4.21
N ALA A 168 8.99 12.80 3.78
CA ALA A 168 8.71 11.74 2.84
C ALA A 168 9.11 12.15 1.41
N ASP A 169 9.70 11.23 0.67
CA ASP A 169 10.02 11.39 -0.74
C ASP A 169 8.75 11.17 -1.58
N VAL A 170 8.04 12.28 -1.89
CA VAL A 170 6.85 12.24 -2.74
C VAL A 170 7.26 12.45 -4.19
N CYS A 171 7.33 11.37 -4.95
CA CYS A 171 7.90 11.32 -6.29
C CYS A 171 6.92 10.73 -7.32
N ASP A 172 7.29 10.70 -8.59
CA ASP A 172 6.60 9.88 -9.59
C ASP A 172 7.11 8.44 -9.50
N ALA A 173 6.27 7.44 -9.77
CA ALA A 173 6.63 6.01 -9.67
C ALA A 173 7.87 5.66 -10.51
N GLU A 174 8.03 6.26 -11.68
CA GLU A 174 9.17 6.05 -12.57
C GLU A 174 10.50 6.52 -11.94
N LYS A 175 10.46 7.57 -11.11
CA LYS A 175 11.64 8.20 -10.48
C LYS A 175 11.90 7.74 -9.06
N CYS A 176 10.93 7.04 -8.46
CA CYS A 176 11.03 6.57 -7.10
C CYS A 176 12.14 5.51 -6.98
N GLU A 177 13.08 5.74 -6.10
CA GLU A 177 14.10 4.74 -5.75
C GLU A 177 13.47 3.63 -4.89
N ILE A 178 13.66 2.37 -5.31
CA ILE A 178 13.12 1.20 -4.60
C ILE A 178 14.22 0.21 -4.22
#